data_b28d29146e9e5db7c51d1453ab0378ad
#
_entry.id   b28d29146e9e5db7c51d1453ab0378ad
#
_cell.length_a   1.000
_cell.length_b   1.000
_cell.length_c   1.000
_cell.angle_alpha   90.00
_cell.angle_beta   90.00
_cell.angle_gamma   90.00
#
_symmetry.space_group_name_H-M   'P 1'
#
loop_
_entity.id
_entity.type
_entity.pdbx_description
1 polymer ?
#
loop_
_entity_poly.entity_id
_entity_poly.type
_entity_poly.pdbx_seq_one_letter_code
_entity_poly.pdbx_strand_id
1 'polypeptide(L)'
;MVFLTAAHVRTGEEPDAPGYSDYALHDVGQAAAHLTLQARSMGLHAHQFAGFDHDALADALGVPPTHLLLTGIAVGAPGDPADVDERTAARDHRDRVRRPLEEWAFGGRFGEGWVPAGMPVGMSDGLADSTP
;
A
#
# COMPACT_ATOMS: atom_id res chain seq x y z
N MET A 1 7.85 -14.50 -4.27
CA MET A 1 7.11 -14.12 -5.51
C MET A 1 6.95 -12.61 -5.51
N VAL A 2 7.06 -11.94 -6.67
CA VAL A 2 6.81 -10.50 -6.78
C VAL A 2 5.67 -10.30 -7.77
N PHE A 3 4.68 -9.50 -7.36
CA PHE A 3 3.60 -9.01 -8.21
C PHE A 3 3.87 -7.55 -8.54
N LEU A 4 3.54 -7.12 -9.74
CA LEU A 4 3.54 -5.71 -10.11
C LEU A 4 2.10 -5.26 -10.30
N THR A 5 1.80 -4.06 -9.86
CA THR A 5 0.49 -3.45 -10.02
C THR A 5 0.54 -2.39 -11.10
N ALA A 6 -0.41 -2.42 -12.01
CA ALA A 6 -0.54 -1.41 -13.04
C ALA A 6 -2.01 -0.99 -13.18
N ALA A 7 -2.23 0.30 -13.34
CA ALA A 7 -3.55 0.85 -13.58
C ALA A 7 -3.70 1.31 -15.03
N HIS A 8 -4.86 1.07 -15.62
CA HIS A 8 -5.22 1.66 -16.89
C HIS A 8 -5.39 3.17 -16.73
N VAL A 9 -4.69 3.96 -17.53
CA VAL A 9 -4.72 5.42 -17.47
C VAL A 9 -5.06 6.02 -18.81
N ARG A 10 -5.61 7.23 -18.78
CA ARG A 10 -5.96 7.96 -20.00
C ARG A 10 -4.70 8.55 -20.65
N THR A 11 -4.50 8.32 -21.93
CA THR A 11 -3.35 8.83 -22.71
C THR A 11 -3.70 10.05 -23.58
N GLY A 12 -4.64 10.87 -23.15
CA GLY A 12 -4.85 12.24 -23.63
C GLY A 12 -5.90 12.46 -24.71
N GLU A 13 -6.10 11.63 -25.71
CA GLU A 13 -6.95 11.97 -26.85
C GLU A 13 -8.16 11.05 -27.11
N GLU A 14 -8.32 9.97 -26.37
CA GLU A 14 -9.46 9.06 -26.52
C GLU A 14 -10.37 9.08 -25.28
N PRO A 15 -11.40 9.94 -25.27
CA PRO A 15 -12.30 10.05 -24.11
C PRO A 15 -13.10 8.77 -23.84
N ASP A 16 -13.22 7.88 -24.82
CA ASP A 16 -14.06 6.68 -24.76
C ASP A 16 -13.27 5.37 -24.95
N ALA A 17 -11.98 5.35 -24.57
CA ALA A 17 -11.17 4.13 -24.70
C ALA A 17 -11.82 2.98 -23.91
N PRO A 18 -12.10 1.81 -24.54
CA PRO A 18 -12.70 0.67 -23.85
C PRO A 18 -11.84 0.22 -22.67
N GLY A 19 -12.48 0.01 -21.51
CA GLY A 19 -11.82 -0.47 -20.30
C GLY A 19 -11.17 0.63 -19.44
N TYR A 20 -11.26 1.91 -19.81
CA TYR A 20 -10.83 2.99 -18.93
C TYR A 20 -11.83 3.22 -17.79
N SER A 21 -11.31 3.47 -16.59
CA SER A 21 -12.07 3.87 -15.42
C SER A 21 -11.35 4.98 -14.68
N ASP A 22 -12.07 6.05 -14.33
CA ASP A 22 -11.55 7.12 -13.46
C ASP A 22 -11.13 6.59 -12.08
N TYR A 23 -11.63 5.42 -11.71
CA TYR A 23 -11.35 4.75 -10.44
C TYR A 23 -10.23 3.69 -10.52
N ALA A 24 -9.58 3.52 -11.67
CA ALA A 24 -8.58 2.46 -11.87
C ALA A 24 -7.46 2.47 -10.82
N LEU A 25 -6.97 3.64 -10.43
CA LEU A 25 -5.97 3.78 -9.37
C LEU A 25 -6.50 3.33 -8.00
N HIS A 26 -7.76 3.68 -7.70
CA HIS A 26 -8.45 3.27 -6.48
C HIS A 26 -8.65 1.75 -6.44
N ASP A 27 -9.11 1.16 -7.53
CA ASP A 27 -9.37 -0.28 -7.65
C ASP A 27 -8.08 -1.08 -7.49
N VAL A 28 -6.98 -0.62 -8.11
CA VAL A 28 -5.66 -1.25 -7.96
C VAL A 28 -5.17 -1.16 -6.51
N GLY A 29 -5.37 -0.02 -5.84
CA GLY A 29 -5.03 0.14 -4.43
C GLY A 29 -5.81 -0.84 -3.53
N GLN A 30 -7.10 -1.03 -3.78
CA GLN A 30 -7.92 -2.02 -3.07
C GLN A 30 -7.45 -3.46 -3.36
N ALA A 31 -7.18 -3.80 -4.62
CA ALA A 31 -6.67 -5.11 -4.99
C ALA A 31 -5.34 -5.43 -4.30
N ALA A 32 -4.41 -4.45 -4.24
CA ALA A 32 -3.15 -4.57 -3.53
C ALA A 32 -3.34 -4.80 -2.02
N ALA A 33 -4.28 -4.09 -1.40
CA ALA A 33 -4.63 -4.27 0.01
C ALA A 33 -5.21 -5.68 0.26
N HIS A 34 -6.17 -6.12 -0.56
CA HIS A 34 -6.77 -7.45 -0.43
C HIS A 34 -5.73 -8.57 -0.62
N LEU A 35 -4.83 -8.45 -1.61
CA LEU A 35 -3.73 -9.40 -1.81
C LEU A 35 -2.85 -9.48 -0.56
N THR A 36 -2.50 -8.33 0.02
CA THR A 36 -1.67 -8.25 1.23
C THR A 36 -2.35 -8.93 2.42
N LEU A 37 -3.64 -8.67 2.63
CA LEU A 37 -4.43 -9.30 3.70
C LEU A 37 -4.58 -10.80 3.47
N GLN A 38 -4.84 -11.23 2.23
CA GLN A 38 -4.93 -12.65 1.88
C GLN A 38 -3.60 -13.38 2.09
N ALA A 39 -2.49 -12.79 1.67
CA ALA A 39 -1.16 -13.35 1.94
C ALA A 39 -0.94 -13.56 3.44
N ARG A 40 -1.30 -12.56 4.25
CA ARG A 40 -1.18 -12.64 5.71
C ARG A 40 -2.05 -13.74 6.32
N SER A 41 -3.28 -13.92 5.85
CA SER A 41 -4.18 -14.99 6.31
C SER A 41 -3.64 -16.39 5.99
N MET A 42 -2.76 -16.49 4.98
CA MET A 42 -2.08 -17.74 4.59
C MET A 42 -0.73 -17.94 5.32
N GLY A 43 -0.40 -17.12 6.31
CA GLY A 43 0.88 -17.17 7.03
C GLY A 43 2.07 -16.62 6.24
N LEU A 44 1.82 -15.93 5.13
CA LEU A 44 2.86 -15.28 4.34
C LEU A 44 3.02 -13.81 4.74
N HIS A 45 4.19 -13.26 4.48
CA HIS A 45 4.47 -11.84 4.60
C HIS A 45 4.36 -11.17 3.23
N ALA A 46 3.89 -9.92 3.22
CA ALA A 46 3.82 -9.10 2.02
C ALA A 46 4.45 -7.74 2.29
N HIS A 47 5.27 -7.27 1.35
CA HIS A 47 5.90 -5.95 1.38
C HIS A 47 5.59 -5.22 0.08
N GLN A 48 4.91 -4.08 0.20
CA GLN A 48 4.64 -3.20 -0.94
C GLN A 48 5.77 -2.17 -1.07
N PHE A 49 6.26 -1.97 -2.29
CA PHE A 49 7.35 -1.05 -2.57
C PHE A 49 7.13 -0.32 -3.91
N ALA A 50 7.70 0.89 -4.02
CA ALA A 50 7.66 1.70 -5.23
C ALA A 50 9.05 2.31 -5.57
N GLY A 51 10.11 1.87 -4.88
CA GLY A 51 11.47 2.38 -5.05
C GLY A 51 12.21 1.73 -6.21
N PHE A 52 11.66 1.79 -7.42
CA PHE A 52 12.27 1.30 -8.66
C PHE A 52 12.08 2.33 -9.79
N ASP A 53 12.83 2.18 -10.86
CA ASP A 53 12.64 2.98 -12.07
C ASP A 53 11.40 2.47 -12.83
N HIS A 54 10.31 3.22 -12.74
CA HIS A 54 9.02 2.84 -13.30
C HIS A 54 9.04 2.78 -14.82
N ASP A 55 9.68 3.75 -15.47
CA ASP A 55 9.73 3.84 -16.92
C ASP A 55 10.61 2.72 -17.49
N ALA A 56 11.82 2.55 -16.96
CA ALA A 56 12.72 1.49 -17.40
C ALA A 56 12.12 0.08 -17.18
N LEU A 57 11.39 -0.14 -16.08
CA LEU A 57 10.74 -1.42 -15.82
C LEU A 57 9.54 -1.63 -16.73
N ALA A 58 8.74 -0.59 -16.99
CA ALA A 58 7.62 -0.65 -17.92
C ALA A 58 8.09 -1.01 -19.34
N ASP A 59 9.15 -0.37 -19.81
CA ASP A 59 9.77 -0.66 -21.10
C ASP A 59 10.27 -2.10 -21.18
N ALA A 60 11.00 -2.54 -20.16
CA ALA A 60 11.56 -3.90 -20.11
C ALA A 60 10.49 -5.00 -20.11
N LEU A 61 9.31 -4.72 -19.56
CA LEU A 61 8.18 -5.64 -19.49
C LEU A 61 7.17 -5.46 -20.63
N GLY A 62 7.36 -4.48 -21.49
CA GLY A 62 6.43 -4.15 -22.59
C GLY A 62 5.07 -3.65 -22.10
N VAL A 63 5.05 -2.93 -20.97
CA VAL A 63 3.82 -2.31 -20.44
C VAL A 63 3.39 -1.19 -21.41
N PRO A 64 2.17 -1.23 -21.97
CA PRO A 64 1.76 -0.23 -22.93
C PRO A 64 1.54 1.14 -22.27
N PRO A 65 1.64 2.26 -23.03
CA PRO A 65 1.48 3.62 -22.48
C PRO A 65 0.09 3.89 -21.86
N THR A 66 -0.89 3.04 -22.16
CA THR A 66 -2.22 3.08 -21.54
C THR A 66 -2.24 2.55 -20.11
N HIS A 67 -1.11 2.07 -19.59
CA HIS A 67 -1.01 1.54 -18.23
C HIS A 67 0.13 2.24 -17.47
N LEU A 68 -0.18 2.67 -16.26
CA LEU A 68 0.79 3.20 -15.32
C LEU A 68 1.20 2.10 -14.34
N LEU A 69 2.48 1.75 -14.36
CA LEU A 69 3.06 0.85 -13.37
C LEU A 69 3.15 1.58 -12.01
N LEU A 70 2.60 1.00 -10.95
CA LEU A 70 2.44 1.70 -9.66
C LEU A 70 3.41 1.17 -8.59
N THR A 71 3.23 -0.09 -8.19
CA THR A 71 3.97 -0.67 -7.07
C THR A 71 4.35 -2.11 -7.36
N GLY A 72 5.38 -2.57 -6.65
CA GLY A 72 5.67 -3.98 -6.50
C GLY A 72 5.17 -4.50 -5.16
N ILE A 73 4.79 -5.78 -5.11
CA ILE A 73 4.38 -6.48 -3.90
C ILE A 73 5.19 -7.77 -3.82
N ALA A 74 6.16 -7.82 -2.92
CA ALA A 74 6.89 -9.04 -2.61
C ALA A 74 6.09 -9.87 -1.62
N VAL A 75 5.87 -11.15 -1.93
CA VAL A 75 5.13 -12.09 -1.07
C VAL A 75 5.98 -13.34 -0.84
N GLY A 76 6.13 -13.76 0.41
CA GLY A 76 6.90 -14.95 0.76
C GLY A 76 6.81 -15.28 2.25
N ALA A 77 7.43 -16.40 2.62
CA ALA A 77 7.67 -16.71 4.03
C ALA A 77 8.72 -15.71 4.61
N PRO A 78 8.64 -15.40 5.91
CA PRO A 78 9.71 -14.64 6.55
C PRO A 78 11.02 -15.42 6.44
N GLY A 79 12.11 -14.70 6.14
CA GLY A 79 13.45 -15.25 6.19
C GLY A 79 13.97 -15.39 7.62
N ASP A 80 15.14 -16.01 7.78
CA ASP A 80 15.83 -16.01 9.05
C ASP A 80 16.42 -14.60 9.30
N PRO A 81 16.15 -13.95 10.46
CA PRO A 81 16.76 -12.68 10.80
C PRO A 81 18.31 -12.71 10.78
N ALA A 82 18.93 -13.89 10.96
CA ALA A 82 20.37 -14.05 10.89
C ALA A 82 20.95 -13.92 9.47
N ASP A 83 20.10 -14.05 8.42
CA ASP A 83 20.51 -13.99 7.02
C ASP A 83 20.52 -12.55 6.46
N VAL A 84 20.08 -11.56 7.25
CA VAL A 84 20.03 -10.16 6.83
C VAL A 84 21.15 -9.34 7.47
N ASP A 85 21.64 -8.32 6.74
CA ASP A 85 22.61 -7.38 7.28
C ASP A 85 22.00 -6.53 8.42
N GLU A 86 22.89 -6.02 9.29
CA GLU A 86 22.51 -5.25 10.49
C GLU A 86 21.62 -4.04 10.17
N ARG A 87 21.88 -3.36 9.02
CA ARG A 87 21.09 -2.19 8.60
C ARG A 87 19.67 -2.58 8.22
N THR A 88 19.50 -3.70 7.53
CA THR A 88 18.19 -4.24 7.15
C THR A 88 17.44 -4.70 8.40
N ALA A 89 18.09 -5.45 9.29
CA ALA A 89 17.51 -5.88 10.56
C ALA A 89 17.04 -4.68 11.41
N ALA A 90 17.89 -3.65 11.56
CA ALA A 90 17.55 -2.44 12.30
C ALA A 90 16.36 -1.69 11.69
N ARG A 91 16.19 -1.74 10.37
CA ARG A 91 15.05 -1.13 9.68
C ARG A 91 13.76 -1.90 9.92
N ASP A 92 13.83 -3.22 9.94
CA ASP A 92 12.66 -4.10 10.12
C ASP A 92 12.15 -4.07 11.58
N HIS A 93 13.04 -3.79 12.54
CA HIS A 93 12.71 -3.68 13.97
C HIS A 93 12.36 -2.25 14.42
N ARG A 94 12.15 -1.30 13.51
CA ARG A 94 11.74 0.05 13.89
C ARG A 94 10.35 0.04 14.53
N ASP A 95 10.21 0.88 15.53
CA ASP A 95 8.90 1.12 16.13
C ASP A 95 7.90 1.60 15.08
N ARG A 96 6.71 1.04 15.18
CA ARG A 96 5.62 1.39 14.29
C ARG A 96 5.00 2.72 14.71
N VAL A 97 5.31 3.79 13.97
CA VAL A 97 4.68 5.10 14.17
C VAL A 97 3.48 5.24 13.23
N ARG A 98 2.34 5.66 13.77
CA ARG A 98 1.13 6.00 13.01
C ARG A 98 0.71 7.42 13.36
N ARG A 99 0.22 8.13 12.35
CA ARG A 99 -0.41 9.44 12.61
C ARG A 99 -1.72 9.24 13.39
N PRO A 100 -2.05 10.14 14.32
CA PRO A 100 -3.33 10.14 15.00
C PRO A 100 -4.50 10.11 14.01
N LEU A 101 -5.60 9.45 14.40
CA LEU A 101 -6.75 9.25 13.52
C LEU A 101 -7.35 10.57 13.05
N GLU A 102 -7.42 11.58 13.93
CA GLU A 102 -7.95 12.90 13.71
C GLU A 102 -7.18 13.74 12.66
N GLU A 103 -5.96 13.35 12.34
CA GLU A 103 -5.16 14.02 11.30
C GLU A 103 -5.53 13.59 9.86
N TRP A 104 -6.23 12.47 9.70
CA TRP A 104 -6.51 11.92 8.37
C TRP A 104 -7.93 11.35 8.20
N ALA A 105 -8.70 11.21 9.27
CA ALA A 105 -10.10 10.83 9.21
C ALA A 105 -10.95 12.00 9.73
N PHE A 106 -11.92 12.41 8.95
CA PHE A 106 -12.73 13.58 9.24
C PHE A 106 -14.21 13.22 9.29
N GLY A 107 -14.95 13.85 10.20
CA GLY A 107 -16.39 13.67 10.37
C GLY A 107 -17.15 14.95 10.04
N GLY A 108 -18.03 14.91 9.04
CA GLY A 108 -18.83 16.04 8.64
C GLY A 108 -18.11 16.98 7.66
N ARG A 109 -17.03 17.65 8.08
CA ARG A 109 -16.26 18.55 7.21
C ARG A 109 -14.80 18.15 7.16
N PHE A 110 -14.15 18.46 6.04
CA PHE A 110 -12.72 18.27 5.91
C PHE A 110 -11.97 19.15 6.93
N GLY A 111 -11.02 18.53 7.64
CA GLY A 111 -10.26 19.18 8.71
C GLY A 111 -10.90 19.08 10.11
N GLU A 112 -12.15 18.64 10.23
CA GLU A 112 -12.76 18.30 11.50
C GLU A 112 -12.45 16.84 11.84
N GLY A 113 -11.46 16.59 12.71
CA GLY A 113 -11.01 15.25 13.07
C GLY A 113 -12.16 14.38 13.58
N TRP A 114 -12.26 13.16 13.01
CA TRP A 114 -13.27 12.21 13.44
C TRP A 114 -12.83 11.49 14.71
N VAL A 115 -13.68 11.50 15.71
CA VAL A 115 -13.48 10.76 16.96
C VAL A 115 -14.61 9.73 17.06
N PRO A 116 -14.30 8.41 17.15
CA PRO A 116 -15.31 7.38 17.35
C PRO A 116 -16.15 7.65 18.60
N ALA A 117 -17.46 7.45 18.51
CA ALA A 117 -18.35 7.61 19.66
C ALA A 117 -17.90 6.69 20.80
N GLY A 118 -17.63 7.26 21.97
CA GLY A 118 -17.18 6.54 23.18
C GLY A 118 -15.66 6.46 23.35
N MET A 119 -14.85 6.97 22.43
CA MET A 119 -13.43 7.18 22.69
C MET A 119 -13.18 8.59 23.29
N PRO A 120 -12.43 8.69 24.40
CA PRO A 120 -12.01 9.99 24.90
C PRO A 120 -11.07 10.66 23.90
N VAL A 121 -11.26 11.96 23.70
CA VAL A 121 -10.38 12.80 22.87
C VAL A 121 -8.96 12.69 23.44
N GLY A 122 -7.99 12.29 22.61
CA GLY A 122 -6.58 12.15 23.02
C GLY A 122 -6.08 10.71 23.28
N MET A 123 -6.87 9.68 23.01
CA MET A 123 -6.47 8.27 23.20
C MET A 123 -5.96 7.59 21.92
N SER A 124 -5.32 8.35 21.02
CA SER A 124 -4.67 7.79 19.82
C SER A 124 -3.38 7.00 20.12
N ASP A 125 -2.81 7.15 21.30
CA ASP A 125 -1.50 6.58 21.65
C ASP A 125 -1.58 5.15 22.21
N GLY A 126 -2.76 4.58 22.41
CA GLY A 126 -2.97 3.33 23.12
C GLY A 126 -3.27 2.07 22.28
N LEU A 127 -3.44 2.17 20.97
CA LEU A 127 -3.73 1.00 20.11
C LEU A 127 -2.48 0.28 19.57
N ALA A 128 -1.31 0.61 20.10
CA ALA A 128 -0.04 0.06 19.63
C ALA A 128 0.37 -1.26 20.30
N ASP A 129 -0.32 -1.73 21.35
CA ASP A 129 0.16 -2.87 22.12
C ASP A 129 -0.93 -3.87 22.49
N SER A 130 -1.37 -4.63 21.50
CA SER A 130 -2.03 -5.92 21.75
C SER A 130 -1.85 -6.85 20.57
N THR A 131 -0.68 -7.48 20.50
CA THR A 131 -0.51 -8.69 19.69
C THR A 131 0.17 -9.75 20.56
N PRO A 132 -0.44 -10.95 20.71
CA PRO A 132 0.28 -12.11 21.21
C PRO A 132 1.27 -12.62 20.15
#